data_14359942e699fecf725eb99e8b67304f
#
_entry.id   14359942e699fecf725eb99e8b67304f
#
_cell.length_a   1.000
_cell.length_b   1.000
_cell.length_c   1.000
_cell.angle_alpha   90.00
_cell.angle_beta   90.00
_cell.angle_gamma   90.00
#
_symmetry.space_group_name_H-M   'P 1'
#
loop_
_entity.id
_entity.type
_entity.pdbx_description
1 polymer ?
#
loop_
_entity_poly.entity_id
_entity_poly.type
_entity_poly.pdbx_seq_one_letter_code
_entity_poly.pdbx_strand_id
1 'polypeptide(L)'
;MASPLQIRPLERTEIPAVTGWARQEGFAPGSGDVAIYRQTDRQGIWVGWLGHEPIGCITAVRYTADYGFIGLYLVRPEWRGRGYGLQLWQHALNHLADLPCIGLEAAIDRIDDYSRWGFVAASPTTRWQAITDGGSPPPAALHGWQLLAGEAIPEMAVQCFDAQREPSPRPHFLSQWLHHPAGTVLALLDGDGICHGFGRIRPCLLKRGEGWRTGPLMAETPEAAGVLLQGLLHQHPGVVLIDAPGANAAAAPLLEQLGFRAIGRTLRMYRGEAPAVTLKDVYGLACLELG
;
A
#
# COMPACT_ATOMS: atom_id res chain seq x y z
N MET A 1 35.44 -17.93 6.60
CA MET A 1 34.41 -17.40 7.51
C MET A 1 33.38 -16.69 6.64
N ALA A 2 32.07 -16.96 6.80
CA ALA A 2 31.05 -16.22 6.07
C ALA A 2 31.11 -14.74 6.48
N SER A 3 31.04 -13.84 5.52
CA SER A 3 30.97 -12.39 5.80
C SER A 3 29.75 -12.09 6.69
N PRO A 4 29.88 -11.22 7.70
CA PRO A 4 28.73 -10.82 8.52
C PRO A 4 27.70 -10.08 7.64
N LEU A 5 26.40 -10.21 7.98
CA LEU A 5 25.35 -9.46 7.35
C LEU A 5 25.54 -7.96 7.63
N GLN A 6 25.65 -7.17 6.59
CA GLN A 6 25.60 -5.70 6.67
C GLN A 6 24.21 -5.23 6.29
N ILE A 7 23.58 -4.43 7.15
CA ILE A 7 22.26 -3.84 6.91
C ILE A 7 22.46 -2.34 6.76
N ARG A 8 22.08 -1.80 5.61
CA ARG A 8 22.22 -0.37 5.32
C ARG A 8 21.00 0.19 4.59
N PRO A 9 20.77 1.50 4.67
CA PRO A 9 19.64 2.13 3.96
C PRO A 9 19.69 1.85 2.46
N LEU A 10 18.50 1.68 1.86
CA LEU A 10 18.32 1.47 0.42
C LEU A 10 18.86 2.66 -0.36
N GLU A 11 19.75 2.42 -1.32
CA GLU A 11 20.21 3.40 -2.28
C GLU A 11 19.36 3.39 -3.56
N ARG A 12 19.41 4.50 -4.32
CA ARG A 12 18.62 4.60 -5.57
C ARG A 12 18.99 3.52 -6.59
N THR A 13 20.24 3.13 -6.64
CA THR A 13 20.77 2.10 -7.55
C THR A 13 20.25 0.70 -7.26
N GLU A 14 19.71 0.46 -6.06
CA GLU A 14 19.17 -0.83 -5.61
C GLU A 14 17.66 -0.98 -5.84
N ILE A 15 16.96 0.13 -6.14
CA ILE A 15 15.51 0.14 -6.37
C ILE A 15 15.07 -0.90 -7.42
N PRO A 16 15.75 -1.05 -8.58
CA PRO A 16 15.36 -2.07 -9.55
C PRO A 16 15.47 -3.50 -9.01
N ALA A 17 16.51 -3.80 -8.23
CA ALA A 17 16.68 -5.12 -7.63
C ALA A 17 15.57 -5.43 -6.62
N VAL A 18 15.29 -4.51 -5.69
CA VAL A 18 14.21 -4.66 -4.69
C VAL A 18 12.85 -4.78 -5.37
N THR A 19 12.57 -3.97 -6.40
CA THR A 19 11.34 -4.08 -7.21
C THR A 19 11.23 -5.44 -7.88
N GLY A 20 12.35 -5.96 -8.42
CA GLY A 20 12.42 -7.30 -9.02
C GLY A 20 12.11 -8.41 -8.01
N TRP A 21 12.62 -8.33 -6.79
CA TRP A 21 12.32 -9.31 -5.73
C TRP A 21 10.86 -9.24 -5.31
N ALA A 22 10.31 -8.04 -5.11
CA ALA A 22 8.89 -7.85 -4.80
C ALA A 22 7.98 -8.44 -5.89
N ARG A 23 8.34 -8.28 -7.17
CA ARG A 23 7.65 -8.92 -8.30
C ARG A 23 7.67 -10.43 -8.21
N GLN A 24 8.86 -11.04 -7.98
CA GLN A 24 9.03 -12.48 -7.90
C GLN A 24 8.21 -13.11 -6.77
N GLU A 25 8.12 -12.44 -5.64
CA GLU A 25 7.32 -12.86 -4.48
C GLU A 25 5.81 -12.57 -4.64
N GLY A 26 5.39 -11.89 -5.70
CA GLY A 26 3.98 -11.64 -5.99
C GLY A 26 3.36 -10.43 -5.27
N PHE A 27 4.19 -9.50 -4.80
CA PHE A 27 3.73 -8.25 -4.19
C PHE A 27 3.01 -7.34 -5.19
N ALA A 28 3.26 -7.55 -6.48
CA ALA A 28 2.77 -6.70 -7.57
C ALA A 28 3.14 -5.22 -7.38
N PRO A 29 4.45 -4.89 -7.26
CA PRO A 29 4.89 -3.52 -7.05
C PRO A 29 4.43 -2.62 -8.20
N GLY A 30 3.87 -1.46 -7.85
CA GLY A 30 3.53 -0.43 -8.82
C GLY A 30 4.75 0.32 -9.33
N SER A 31 4.57 0.96 -10.49
CA SER A 31 5.60 1.82 -11.06
C SER A 31 5.94 2.96 -10.09
N GLY A 32 7.22 3.04 -9.70
CA GLY A 32 7.72 4.06 -8.77
C GLY A 32 7.49 3.76 -7.29
N ASP A 33 6.74 2.73 -6.92
CA ASP A 33 6.38 2.44 -5.51
C ASP A 33 7.62 2.42 -4.59
N VAL A 34 8.64 1.63 -4.90
CA VAL A 34 9.85 1.50 -4.06
C VAL A 34 10.64 2.83 -3.95
N ALA A 35 10.61 3.66 -4.99
CA ALA A 35 11.22 4.99 -4.96
C ALA A 35 10.46 5.92 -4.02
N ILE A 36 9.11 5.87 -4.04
CA ILE A 36 8.26 6.64 -3.13
C ILE A 36 8.46 6.17 -1.69
N TYR A 37 8.51 4.84 -1.44
CA TYR A 37 8.80 4.30 -0.10
C TYR A 37 10.08 4.89 0.48
N ARG A 38 11.15 4.93 -0.33
CA ARG A 38 12.43 5.53 0.07
C ARG A 38 12.32 7.03 0.36
N GLN A 39 11.42 7.75 -0.29
CA GLN A 39 11.22 9.19 -0.05
C GLN A 39 10.34 9.45 1.17
N THR A 40 9.44 8.53 1.50
CA THR A 40 8.56 8.62 2.67
C THR A 40 9.39 8.64 3.96
N ASP A 41 10.34 7.72 4.09
CA ASP A 41 11.31 7.70 5.17
C ASP A 41 12.66 7.19 4.64
N ARG A 42 13.63 8.09 4.53
CA ARG A 42 14.97 7.75 3.99
C ARG A 42 15.76 6.79 4.87
N GLN A 43 15.42 6.71 6.13
CA GLN A 43 16.04 5.81 7.10
C GLN A 43 15.16 4.60 7.43
N GLY A 44 13.99 4.48 6.82
CA GLY A 44 13.01 3.45 7.08
C GLY A 44 13.04 2.29 6.08
N ILE A 45 14.02 2.19 5.17
CA ILE A 45 14.16 1.06 4.24
C ILE A 45 15.59 0.59 4.21
N TRP A 46 15.78 -0.71 4.37
CA TRP A 46 17.12 -1.30 4.37
C TRP A 46 17.26 -2.47 3.41
N VAL A 47 18.52 -2.66 2.97
CA VAL A 47 18.97 -3.83 2.22
C VAL A 47 20.04 -4.54 3.05
N GLY A 48 19.90 -5.86 3.16
CA GLY A 48 20.89 -6.73 3.78
C GLY A 48 21.89 -7.24 2.74
N TRP A 49 23.19 -7.15 3.05
CA TRP A 49 24.31 -7.48 2.18
C TRP A 49 25.22 -8.53 2.80
N LEU A 50 25.64 -9.49 1.99
CA LEU A 50 26.72 -10.43 2.31
C LEU A 50 27.89 -10.16 1.36
N GLY A 51 28.92 -9.47 1.85
CA GLY A 51 29.99 -8.95 0.98
C GLY A 51 29.43 -7.99 -0.06
N HIS A 52 29.44 -8.40 -1.33
CA HIS A 52 28.93 -7.57 -2.46
C HIS A 52 27.55 -8.02 -2.95
N GLU A 53 26.92 -8.98 -2.29
CA GLU A 53 25.66 -9.55 -2.72
C GLU A 53 24.50 -9.05 -1.86
N PRO A 54 23.49 -8.36 -2.42
CA PRO A 54 22.28 -7.99 -1.69
C PRO A 54 21.35 -9.21 -1.59
N ILE A 55 20.94 -9.54 -0.37
CA ILE A 55 20.22 -10.79 -0.07
C ILE A 55 18.78 -10.63 0.36
N GLY A 56 18.34 -9.42 0.68
CA GLY A 56 16.99 -9.15 1.15
C GLY A 56 16.78 -7.70 1.52
N CYS A 57 15.54 -7.34 1.81
CA CYS A 57 15.16 -5.99 2.22
C CYS A 57 14.04 -6.01 3.24
N ILE A 58 13.83 -4.88 3.91
CA ILE A 58 12.72 -4.63 4.82
C ILE A 58 12.42 -3.13 4.87
N THR A 59 11.14 -2.76 5.00
CA THR A 59 10.74 -1.39 5.37
C THR A 59 10.30 -1.36 6.83
N ALA A 60 10.61 -0.27 7.52
CA ALA A 60 10.05 0.10 8.81
C ALA A 60 9.94 1.62 8.84
N VAL A 61 8.87 2.12 8.22
CA VAL A 61 8.65 3.55 8.03
C VAL A 61 8.06 4.16 9.29
N ARG A 62 8.63 5.28 9.70
CA ARG A 62 8.12 6.11 10.80
C ARG A 62 7.26 7.22 10.21
N TYR A 63 5.95 7.18 10.46
CA TYR A 63 5.03 8.22 9.99
C TYR A 63 4.97 9.40 10.96
N THR A 64 4.84 9.11 12.26
CA THR A 64 4.81 10.11 13.33
C THR A 64 5.60 9.61 14.55
N ALA A 65 5.54 10.36 15.65
CA ALA A 65 6.07 9.91 16.94
C ALA A 65 5.27 8.75 17.55
N ASP A 66 4.05 8.50 17.06
CA ASP A 66 3.13 7.53 17.64
C ASP A 66 2.89 6.29 16.77
N TYR A 67 3.25 6.37 15.48
CA TYR A 67 2.93 5.30 14.52
C TYR A 67 4.04 5.04 13.50
N GLY A 68 4.32 3.77 13.30
CA GLY A 68 5.17 3.26 12.22
C GLY A 68 4.61 2.00 11.59
N PHE A 69 5.17 1.62 10.44
CA PHE A 69 4.71 0.47 9.68
C PHE A 69 5.88 -0.36 9.15
N ILE A 70 5.81 -1.68 9.34
CA ILE A 70 6.78 -2.64 8.81
C ILE A 70 6.19 -3.35 7.61
N GLY A 71 6.94 -3.39 6.50
CA GLY A 71 6.52 -4.09 5.30
C GLY A 71 7.69 -4.46 4.39
N LEU A 72 7.38 -4.84 3.16
CA LEU A 72 8.36 -5.23 2.12
C LEU A 72 9.49 -6.13 2.67
N TYR A 73 9.13 -7.03 3.59
CA TYR A 73 10.07 -7.93 4.25
C TYR A 73 10.34 -9.13 3.34
N LEU A 74 11.50 -9.14 2.73
CA LEU A 74 11.91 -10.13 1.75
C LEU A 74 13.34 -10.63 2.02
N VAL A 75 13.52 -11.93 1.91
CA VAL A 75 14.84 -12.58 1.79
C VAL A 75 14.82 -13.43 0.53
N ARG A 76 15.83 -13.28 -0.30
CA ARG A 76 15.97 -14.06 -1.52
C ARG A 76 15.97 -15.57 -1.20
N PRO A 77 15.29 -16.43 -2.00
CA PRO A 77 15.07 -17.84 -1.68
C PRO A 77 16.34 -18.59 -1.27
N GLU A 78 17.46 -18.38 -1.99
CA GLU A 78 18.73 -19.03 -1.75
C GLU A 78 19.40 -18.67 -0.42
N TRP A 79 18.94 -17.61 0.25
CA TRP A 79 19.46 -17.13 1.53
C TRP A 79 18.51 -17.38 2.71
N ARG A 80 17.34 -17.98 2.47
CA ARG A 80 16.35 -18.30 3.52
C ARG A 80 16.85 -19.41 4.43
N GLY A 81 16.28 -19.49 5.63
CA GLY A 81 16.61 -20.54 6.62
C GLY A 81 17.99 -20.38 7.30
N ARG A 82 18.71 -19.27 7.07
CA ARG A 82 20.05 -19.02 7.61
C ARG A 82 20.11 -17.94 8.68
N GLY A 83 18.96 -17.47 9.17
CA GLY A 83 18.87 -16.45 10.21
C GLY A 83 18.99 -15.00 9.72
N TYR A 84 19.24 -14.74 8.43
CA TYR A 84 19.40 -13.38 7.90
C TYR A 84 18.10 -12.57 7.96
N GLY A 85 16.96 -13.22 7.69
CA GLY A 85 15.66 -12.57 7.85
C GLY A 85 15.42 -12.09 9.27
N LEU A 86 15.78 -12.89 10.27
CA LEU A 86 15.65 -12.49 11.67
C LEU A 86 16.50 -11.24 12.00
N GLN A 87 17.70 -11.13 11.43
CA GLN A 87 18.56 -9.95 11.64
C GLN A 87 17.94 -8.69 11.01
N LEU A 88 17.39 -8.80 9.78
CA LEU A 88 16.63 -7.70 9.14
C LEU A 88 15.42 -7.31 9.98
N TRP A 89 14.66 -8.28 10.47
CA TRP A 89 13.49 -8.07 11.31
C TRP A 89 13.82 -7.35 12.61
N GLN A 90 14.85 -7.82 13.32
CA GLN A 90 15.33 -7.19 14.55
C GLN A 90 15.80 -5.76 14.31
N HIS A 91 16.50 -5.51 13.19
CA HIS A 91 16.93 -4.18 12.83
C HIS A 91 15.73 -3.22 12.64
N ALA A 92 14.70 -3.66 11.91
CA ALA A 92 13.46 -2.91 11.70
C ALA A 92 12.71 -2.63 13.01
N LEU A 93 12.56 -3.64 13.87
CA LEU A 93 11.92 -3.48 15.18
C LEU A 93 12.69 -2.50 16.08
N ASN A 94 14.03 -2.55 16.07
CA ASN A 94 14.85 -1.63 16.86
C ASN A 94 14.71 -0.17 16.38
N HIS A 95 14.54 0.04 15.08
CA HIS A 95 14.31 1.37 14.53
C HIS A 95 12.98 1.99 14.99
N LEU A 96 11.97 1.17 15.24
CA LEU A 96 10.64 1.60 15.69
C LEU A 96 10.39 1.30 17.19
N ALA A 97 11.42 0.96 17.97
CA ALA A 97 11.25 0.44 19.31
C ALA A 97 10.58 1.40 20.31
N ASP A 98 10.74 2.70 20.08
CA ASP A 98 10.18 3.78 20.89
C ASP A 98 8.74 4.15 20.51
N LEU A 99 8.20 3.60 19.42
CA LEU A 99 6.84 3.91 18.99
C LEU A 99 5.80 3.12 19.78
N PRO A 100 4.72 3.76 20.22
CA PRO A 100 3.62 3.11 20.93
C PRO A 100 2.81 2.16 20.03
N CYS A 101 2.79 2.40 18.72
CA CYS A 101 2.07 1.54 17.77
C CYS A 101 2.89 1.26 16.51
N ILE A 102 2.96 -0.01 16.14
CA ILE A 102 3.59 -0.48 14.89
C ILE A 102 2.60 -1.37 14.16
N GLY A 103 2.30 -1.04 12.89
CA GLY A 103 1.46 -1.83 11.99
C GLY A 103 2.26 -2.72 11.05
N LEU A 104 1.63 -3.77 10.53
CA LEU A 104 2.09 -4.57 9.40
C LEU A 104 0.92 -5.26 8.70
N GLU A 105 1.16 -5.74 7.46
CA GLU A 105 0.28 -6.68 6.76
C GLU A 105 0.95 -8.05 6.69
N ALA A 106 0.41 -9.01 7.45
CA ALA A 106 0.93 -10.37 7.51
C ALA A 106 0.37 -11.24 6.37
N ALA A 107 1.24 -12.01 5.73
CA ALA A 107 0.80 -13.18 4.97
C ALA A 107 0.19 -14.20 5.94
N ILE A 108 -0.86 -14.90 5.52
CA ILE A 108 -1.65 -15.77 6.41
C ILE A 108 -0.80 -16.87 7.07
N ASP A 109 0.19 -17.39 6.36
CA ASP A 109 1.13 -18.43 6.85
C ASP A 109 2.21 -17.88 7.79
N ARG A 110 2.22 -16.56 8.05
CA ARG A 110 3.21 -15.87 8.89
C ARG A 110 2.63 -15.21 10.14
N ILE A 111 1.35 -15.33 10.36
CA ILE A 111 0.65 -14.70 11.50
C ILE A 111 1.30 -15.11 12.83
N ASP A 112 1.56 -16.41 13.01
CA ASP A 112 2.16 -16.93 14.25
C ASP A 112 3.59 -16.41 14.48
N ASP A 113 4.34 -16.18 13.41
CA ASP A 113 5.68 -15.60 13.51
C ASP A 113 5.61 -14.18 14.06
N TYR A 114 4.70 -13.34 13.56
CA TYR A 114 4.53 -11.97 14.04
C TYR A 114 3.90 -11.92 15.44
N SER A 115 2.98 -12.84 15.75
CA SER A 115 2.38 -12.92 17.09
C SER A 115 3.43 -13.15 18.20
N ARG A 116 4.50 -13.90 17.92
CA ARG A 116 5.63 -14.09 18.86
C ARG A 116 6.39 -12.80 19.17
N TRP A 117 6.26 -11.78 18.30
CA TRP A 117 6.83 -10.44 18.49
C TRP A 117 5.84 -9.43 19.07
N GLY A 118 4.69 -9.91 19.55
CA GLY A 118 3.68 -9.10 20.23
C GLY A 118 2.70 -8.41 19.27
N PHE A 119 2.65 -8.81 17.99
CA PHE A 119 1.64 -8.30 17.08
C PHE A 119 0.33 -9.06 17.28
N VAL A 120 -0.78 -8.31 17.28
CA VAL A 120 -2.15 -8.82 17.45
C VAL A 120 -2.94 -8.57 16.17
N ALA A 121 -3.74 -9.57 15.77
CA ALA A 121 -4.62 -9.50 14.61
C ALA A 121 -5.67 -8.40 14.79
N ALA A 122 -5.87 -7.59 13.75
CA ALA A 122 -6.85 -6.50 13.75
C ALA A 122 -7.93 -6.69 12.68
N SER A 123 -7.56 -6.80 11.40
CA SER A 123 -8.52 -6.83 10.30
C SER A 123 -7.95 -7.62 9.12
N PRO A 124 -8.74 -8.52 8.49
CA PRO A 124 -8.31 -9.14 7.24
C PRO A 124 -8.28 -8.12 6.11
N THR A 125 -7.35 -8.30 5.17
CA THR A 125 -7.32 -7.61 3.89
C THR A 125 -7.45 -8.63 2.77
N THR A 126 -8.33 -8.39 1.81
CA THR A 126 -8.52 -9.27 0.65
C THR A 126 -7.95 -8.62 -0.60
N ARG A 127 -7.10 -9.34 -1.32
CA ARG A 127 -6.66 -8.95 -2.66
C ARG A 127 -7.68 -9.41 -3.68
N TRP A 128 -8.17 -8.46 -4.45
CA TRP A 128 -9.14 -8.66 -5.53
C TRP A 128 -8.49 -8.44 -6.88
N GLN A 129 -8.98 -9.15 -7.89
CA GLN A 129 -8.53 -9.04 -9.27
C GLN A 129 -9.72 -8.99 -10.22
N ALA A 130 -9.64 -8.12 -11.20
CA ALA A 130 -10.51 -8.12 -12.39
C ALA A 130 -9.68 -8.10 -13.66
N ILE A 131 -10.31 -8.45 -14.79
CA ILE A 131 -9.82 -8.15 -16.13
C ILE A 131 -10.83 -7.21 -16.76
N THR A 132 -10.39 -6.01 -17.13
CA THR A 132 -11.24 -4.97 -17.69
C THR A 132 -10.81 -4.65 -19.12
N ASP A 133 -11.75 -4.23 -19.94
CA ASP A 133 -11.53 -3.64 -21.27
C ASP A 133 -11.40 -2.09 -21.23
N GLY A 134 -11.46 -1.51 -20.03
CA GLY A 134 -11.40 -0.07 -19.80
C GLY A 134 -12.77 0.56 -19.49
N GLY A 135 -13.87 -0.18 -19.69
CA GLY A 135 -15.22 0.21 -19.30
C GLY A 135 -15.73 1.54 -19.88
N SER A 136 -16.91 1.95 -19.44
CA SER A 136 -17.51 3.24 -19.78
C SER A 136 -16.93 4.39 -18.94
N PRO A 137 -16.91 5.62 -19.46
CA PRO A 137 -16.52 6.78 -18.67
C PRO A 137 -17.44 6.95 -17.47
N PRO A 138 -16.90 7.40 -16.32
CA PRO A 138 -17.71 7.70 -15.14
C PRO A 138 -18.54 8.96 -15.36
N PRO A 139 -19.62 9.19 -14.60
CA PRO A 139 -20.31 10.46 -14.58
C PRO A 139 -19.37 11.58 -14.12
N ALA A 140 -19.53 12.78 -14.72
CA ALA A 140 -18.71 13.94 -14.36
C ALA A 140 -18.99 14.49 -12.96
N ALA A 141 -20.13 14.14 -12.37
CA ALA A 141 -20.55 14.57 -11.03
C ALA A 141 -21.44 13.52 -10.36
N LEU A 142 -21.41 13.50 -9.03
CA LEU A 142 -22.26 12.67 -8.19
C LEU A 142 -22.76 13.51 -7.01
N HIS A 143 -24.06 13.55 -6.76
CA HIS A 143 -24.68 14.29 -5.62
C HIS A 143 -24.28 15.78 -5.53
N GLY A 144 -23.94 16.43 -6.67
CA GLY A 144 -23.41 17.80 -6.70
C GLY A 144 -21.88 17.88 -6.51
N TRP A 145 -21.22 16.79 -6.25
CA TRP A 145 -19.74 16.71 -6.20
C TRP A 145 -19.18 16.58 -7.62
N GLN A 146 -18.11 17.29 -7.89
CA GLN A 146 -17.42 17.24 -9.17
C GLN A 146 -16.31 16.19 -9.14
N LEU A 147 -16.19 15.43 -10.23
CA LEU A 147 -15.09 14.50 -10.44
C LEU A 147 -13.91 15.26 -11.07
N LEU A 148 -12.84 15.39 -10.31
CA LEU A 148 -11.60 16.06 -10.73
C LEU A 148 -10.49 15.03 -10.99
N ALA A 149 -9.53 15.39 -11.84
CA ALA A 149 -8.40 14.53 -12.21
C ALA A 149 -7.08 15.30 -12.22
N GLY A 150 -6.00 14.61 -11.86
CA GLY A 150 -4.63 15.11 -11.96
C GLY A 150 -4.41 16.44 -11.25
N GLU A 151 -3.84 17.44 -11.94
CA GLU A 151 -3.48 18.74 -11.36
C GLU A 151 -4.68 19.60 -10.93
N ALA A 152 -5.90 19.28 -11.39
CA ALA A 152 -7.11 19.96 -10.94
C ALA A 152 -7.51 19.59 -9.50
N ILE A 153 -6.91 18.56 -8.90
CA ILE A 153 -7.24 18.10 -7.57
C ILE A 153 -6.48 18.95 -6.53
N PRO A 154 -7.17 19.66 -5.60
CA PRO A 154 -6.54 20.34 -4.50
C PRO A 154 -5.88 19.31 -3.55
N GLU A 155 -4.56 19.22 -3.54
CA GLU A 155 -3.82 18.24 -2.75
C GLU A 155 -4.20 18.30 -1.26
N MET A 156 -4.33 19.49 -0.70
CA MET A 156 -4.66 19.69 0.72
C MET A 156 -6.02 19.07 1.09
N ALA A 157 -7.03 19.18 0.21
CA ALA A 157 -8.34 18.57 0.44
C ALA A 157 -8.23 17.04 0.54
N VAL A 158 -7.44 16.42 -0.35
CA VAL A 158 -7.19 14.98 -0.32
C VAL A 158 -6.37 14.57 0.90
N GLN A 159 -5.36 15.35 1.27
CA GLN A 159 -4.55 15.07 2.47
C GLN A 159 -5.38 15.15 3.76
N CYS A 160 -6.28 16.11 3.88
CA CYS A 160 -7.20 16.20 5.02
C CYS A 160 -8.17 15.01 5.07
N PHE A 161 -8.65 14.55 3.91
CA PHE A 161 -9.56 13.41 3.81
C PHE A 161 -8.83 12.09 4.17
N ASP A 162 -7.63 11.88 3.65
CA ASP A 162 -6.79 10.71 3.94
C ASP A 162 -6.42 10.61 5.44
N ALA A 163 -6.01 11.73 6.03
CA ALA A 163 -5.56 11.79 7.43
C ALA A 163 -6.63 11.38 8.46
N GLN A 164 -7.92 11.44 8.09
CA GLN A 164 -9.03 11.02 8.95
C GLN A 164 -9.30 9.51 8.85
N ARG A 165 -8.72 8.83 7.86
CA ARG A 165 -8.98 7.42 7.50
C ARG A 165 -7.75 6.53 7.62
N GLU A 166 -6.61 7.11 7.89
CA GLU A 166 -5.34 6.41 8.09
C GLU A 166 -4.92 6.43 9.57
N PRO A 167 -4.14 5.46 10.03
CA PRO A 167 -3.62 5.42 11.40
C PRO A 167 -2.86 6.67 11.82
N SER A 168 -2.33 7.40 10.86
CA SER A 168 -1.52 8.60 11.06
C SER A 168 -1.51 9.43 9.78
N PRO A 169 -1.49 10.78 9.86
CA PRO A 169 -1.25 11.62 8.71
C PRO A 169 0.04 11.23 7.99
N ARG A 170 0.00 11.16 6.66
CA ARG A 170 1.14 10.72 5.82
C ARG A 170 1.42 11.66 4.64
N PRO A 171 1.55 13.00 4.89
CA PRO A 171 1.60 13.98 3.82
C PRO A 171 2.76 13.77 2.85
N HIS A 172 3.94 13.37 3.33
CA HIS A 172 5.10 13.11 2.47
C HIS A 172 4.90 11.92 1.53
N PHE A 173 4.29 10.85 2.03
CA PHE A 173 3.91 9.70 1.20
C PHE A 173 2.86 10.11 0.19
N LEU A 174 1.76 10.72 0.64
CA LEU A 174 0.61 11.00 -0.19
C LEU A 174 0.92 12.02 -1.30
N SER A 175 1.70 13.06 -1.01
CA SER A 175 2.15 14.02 -2.01
C SER A 175 2.91 13.34 -3.15
N GLN A 176 3.92 12.49 -2.82
CA GLN A 176 4.66 11.73 -3.83
C GLN A 176 3.76 10.76 -4.60
N TRP A 177 2.78 10.18 -3.91
CA TRP A 177 1.84 9.23 -4.50
C TRP A 177 0.89 9.89 -5.48
N LEU A 178 0.31 11.04 -5.13
CA LEU A 178 -0.63 11.80 -5.96
C LEU A 178 0.04 12.40 -7.21
N HIS A 179 1.28 12.87 -7.07
CA HIS A 179 2.01 13.53 -8.17
C HIS A 179 2.91 12.60 -8.99
N HIS A 180 2.93 11.30 -8.69
CA HIS A 180 3.72 10.37 -9.52
C HIS A 180 3.14 10.29 -10.94
N PRO A 181 3.95 10.46 -12.00
CA PRO A 181 3.46 10.59 -13.38
C PRO A 181 2.84 9.31 -13.96
N ALA A 182 3.15 8.14 -13.36
CA ALA A 182 2.55 6.89 -13.81
C ALA A 182 1.19 6.66 -13.17
N GLY A 183 0.15 6.51 -14.00
CA GLY A 183 -1.22 6.24 -13.57
C GLY A 183 -2.12 7.47 -13.54
N THR A 184 -3.28 7.30 -12.94
CA THR A 184 -4.34 8.30 -12.87
C THR A 184 -4.82 8.47 -11.44
N VAL A 185 -5.03 9.73 -11.03
CA VAL A 185 -5.65 10.11 -9.76
C VAL A 185 -6.97 10.79 -10.05
N LEU A 186 -8.01 10.41 -9.31
CA LEU A 186 -9.34 11.03 -9.34
C LEU A 186 -9.77 11.41 -7.93
N ALA A 187 -10.53 12.50 -7.80
CA ALA A 187 -11.16 12.90 -6.54
C ALA A 187 -12.55 13.48 -6.79
N LEU A 188 -13.45 13.29 -5.83
CA LEU A 188 -14.78 13.89 -5.78
C LEU A 188 -14.75 15.02 -4.75
N LEU A 189 -15.03 16.25 -5.20
CA LEU A 189 -15.08 17.44 -4.35
C LEU A 189 -16.42 18.14 -4.52
N ASP A 190 -16.91 18.73 -3.43
CA ASP A 190 -18.09 19.60 -3.46
C ASP A 190 -17.76 21.05 -3.89
N GLY A 191 -18.79 21.92 -3.90
CA GLY A 191 -18.65 23.32 -4.29
C GLY A 191 -17.80 24.16 -3.34
N ASP A 192 -17.57 23.69 -2.11
CA ASP A 192 -16.73 24.33 -1.10
C ASP A 192 -15.28 23.80 -1.14
N GLY A 193 -14.99 22.86 -2.04
CA GLY A 193 -13.67 22.25 -2.21
C GLY A 193 -13.35 21.15 -1.19
N ILE A 194 -14.36 20.61 -0.49
CA ILE A 194 -14.19 19.50 0.44
C ILE A 194 -14.14 18.20 -0.34
N CYS A 195 -13.18 17.35 0.00
CA CYS A 195 -13.03 16.02 -0.60
C CYS A 195 -13.99 15.03 0.05
N HIS A 196 -14.75 14.28 -0.77
CA HIS A 196 -15.67 13.21 -0.38
C HIS A 196 -15.21 11.83 -0.83
N GLY A 197 -14.12 11.77 -1.56
CA GLY A 197 -13.47 10.54 -1.95
C GLY A 197 -12.37 10.79 -2.97
N PHE A 198 -11.39 9.89 -2.98
CA PHE A 198 -10.32 9.91 -3.98
C PHE A 198 -9.77 8.50 -4.22
N GLY A 199 -9.08 8.34 -5.33
CA GLY A 199 -8.40 7.10 -5.62
C GLY A 199 -7.32 7.27 -6.68
N ARG A 200 -6.45 6.27 -6.75
CA ARG A 200 -5.37 6.20 -7.72
C ARG A 200 -5.28 4.81 -8.34
N ILE A 201 -5.07 4.76 -9.66
CA ILE A 201 -4.63 3.57 -10.38
C ILE A 201 -3.24 3.81 -10.96
N ARG A 202 -2.39 2.77 -10.98
CA ARG A 202 -1.03 2.84 -11.51
C ARG A 202 -0.60 1.52 -12.15
N PRO A 203 0.32 1.55 -13.15
CA PRO A 203 0.90 0.32 -13.70
C PRO A 203 1.60 -0.49 -12.60
N CYS A 204 1.51 -1.81 -12.65
CA CYS A 204 2.22 -2.69 -11.73
C CYS A 204 2.82 -3.90 -12.44
N LEU A 205 3.85 -4.49 -11.80
CA LEU A 205 4.54 -5.68 -12.27
C LEU A 205 3.89 -6.91 -11.64
N LEU A 206 3.08 -7.62 -12.41
CA LEU A 206 2.54 -8.92 -11.97
C LEU A 206 3.67 -9.96 -11.94
N LYS A 207 3.48 -11.07 -11.24
CA LYS A 207 4.43 -12.19 -11.23
C LYS A 207 4.75 -12.65 -12.66
N ARG A 208 3.76 -12.60 -13.54
CA ARG A 208 3.89 -12.81 -15.01
C ARG A 208 3.14 -11.69 -15.72
N GLY A 209 3.86 -10.96 -16.59
CA GLY A 209 3.29 -9.83 -17.31
C GLY A 209 3.18 -8.56 -16.46
N GLU A 210 2.29 -7.68 -16.89
CA GLU A 210 2.01 -6.37 -16.30
C GLU A 210 0.51 -6.20 -16.10
N GLY A 211 0.12 -5.26 -15.28
CA GLY A 211 -1.27 -4.92 -14.99
C GLY A 211 -1.36 -3.57 -14.29
N TRP A 212 -2.45 -3.39 -13.60
CA TRP A 212 -2.75 -2.16 -12.87
C TRP A 212 -2.98 -2.48 -11.39
N ARG A 213 -2.63 -1.56 -10.53
CA ARG A 213 -2.94 -1.62 -9.10
C ARG A 213 -3.70 -0.36 -8.69
N THR A 214 -4.91 -0.54 -8.18
CA THR A 214 -5.73 0.54 -7.63
C THR A 214 -5.44 0.65 -6.14
N GLY A 215 -5.19 1.87 -5.69
CA GLY A 215 -5.00 2.20 -4.29
C GLY A 215 -4.14 3.46 -4.08
N PRO A 216 -4.54 4.30 -3.09
CA PRO A 216 -5.74 4.15 -2.28
C PRO A 216 -7.02 4.32 -3.09
N LEU A 217 -8.13 3.79 -2.56
CA LEU A 217 -9.50 4.12 -2.96
C LEU A 217 -10.29 4.35 -1.68
N MET A 218 -10.64 5.59 -1.43
CA MET A 218 -11.37 6.02 -0.24
C MET A 218 -12.57 6.86 -0.63
N ALA A 219 -13.72 6.63 0.00
CA ALA A 219 -14.94 7.39 -0.26
C ALA A 219 -15.91 7.29 0.91
N GLU A 220 -16.72 8.32 1.10
CA GLU A 220 -17.73 8.37 2.16
C GLU A 220 -18.90 7.44 1.90
N THR A 221 -19.18 7.13 0.61
CA THR A 221 -20.28 6.24 0.23
C THR A 221 -19.86 5.19 -0.80
N PRO A 222 -20.56 4.05 -0.87
CA PRO A 222 -20.33 3.02 -1.90
C PRO A 222 -20.49 3.56 -3.33
N GLU A 223 -21.46 4.47 -3.54
CA GLU A 223 -21.70 5.09 -4.85
C GLU A 223 -20.50 5.92 -5.29
N ALA A 224 -19.95 6.73 -4.38
CA ALA A 224 -18.74 7.53 -4.64
C ALA A 224 -17.53 6.64 -4.94
N ALA A 225 -17.34 5.57 -4.17
CA ALA A 225 -16.30 4.57 -4.45
C ALA A 225 -16.48 3.92 -5.82
N GLY A 226 -17.73 3.61 -6.20
CA GLY A 226 -18.08 3.06 -7.52
C GLY A 226 -17.74 4.01 -8.65
N VAL A 227 -18.11 5.29 -8.55
CA VAL A 227 -17.78 6.33 -9.55
C VAL A 227 -16.27 6.49 -9.70
N LEU A 228 -15.55 6.59 -8.59
CA LEU A 228 -14.09 6.69 -8.60
C LEU A 228 -13.44 5.45 -9.24
N LEU A 229 -13.87 4.25 -8.83
CA LEU A 229 -13.29 3.02 -9.36
C LEU A 229 -13.58 2.85 -10.85
N GLN A 230 -14.81 3.12 -11.32
CA GLN A 230 -15.14 3.11 -12.75
C GLN A 230 -14.27 4.11 -13.53
N GLY A 231 -14.09 5.32 -12.99
CA GLY A 231 -13.22 6.32 -13.59
C GLY A 231 -11.75 5.91 -13.66
N LEU A 232 -11.26 5.27 -12.59
CA LEU A 232 -9.89 4.75 -12.56
C LEU A 232 -9.70 3.55 -13.50
N LEU A 233 -10.72 2.73 -13.72
CA LEU A 233 -10.67 1.61 -14.67
C LEU A 233 -10.78 2.10 -16.12
N HIS A 234 -11.48 3.22 -16.34
CA HIS A 234 -11.64 3.79 -17.67
C HIS A 234 -10.28 4.08 -18.31
N GLN A 235 -10.07 3.61 -19.54
CA GLN A 235 -8.82 3.72 -20.30
C GLN A 235 -7.61 2.92 -19.72
N HIS A 236 -7.83 2.04 -18.74
CA HIS A 236 -6.79 1.17 -18.18
C HIS A 236 -7.14 -0.32 -18.39
N PRO A 237 -7.18 -0.81 -19.63
CA PRO A 237 -7.53 -2.20 -19.92
C PRO A 237 -6.46 -3.17 -19.39
N GLY A 238 -6.90 -4.40 -19.07
CA GLY A 238 -6.02 -5.46 -18.60
C GLY A 238 -6.34 -5.94 -17.19
N VAL A 239 -5.36 -6.57 -16.56
CA VAL A 239 -5.50 -7.09 -15.20
C VAL A 239 -5.39 -5.94 -14.19
N VAL A 240 -6.38 -5.82 -13.31
CA VAL A 240 -6.40 -4.81 -12.23
C VAL A 240 -6.45 -5.50 -10.88
N LEU A 241 -5.61 -5.05 -9.96
CA LEU A 241 -5.57 -5.49 -8.56
C LEU A 241 -6.03 -4.36 -7.64
N ILE A 242 -6.74 -4.73 -6.56
CA ILE A 242 -7.08 -3.85 -5.44
C ILE A 242 -7.02 -4.64 -4.13
N ASP A 243 -6.46 -4.05 -3.09
CA ASP A 243 -6.36 -4.66 -1.75
C ASP A 243 -7.37 -3.98 -0.82
N ALA A 244 -8.50 -4.64 -0.52
CA ALA A 244 -9.60 -4.07 0.26
C ALA A 244 -9.59 -4.57 1.71
N PRO A 245 -9.65 -3.67 2.74
CA PRO A 245 -9.77 -4.08 4.12
C PRO A 245 -11.15 -4.69 4.40
N GLY A 246 -11.19 -5.83 5.10
CA GLY A 246 -12.45 -6.52 5.45
C GLY A 246 -13.31 -5.77 6.47
N ALA A 247 -12.76 -4.76 7.12
CA ALA A 247 -13.52 -3.86 8.01
C ALA A 247 -14.51 -2.96 7.25
N ASN A 248 -14.36 -2.78 5.93
CA ASN A 248 -15.36 -2.14 5.08
C ASN A 248 -16.30 -3.19 4.49
N ALA A 249 -17.47 -3.36 5.10
CA ALA A 249 -18.46 -4.32 4.64
C ALA A 249 -19.03 -4.01 3.24
N ALA A 250 -18.95 -2.76 2.77
CA ALA A 250 -19.43 -2.35 1.45
C ALA A 250 -18.40 -2.62 0.32
N ALA A 251 -17.13 -2.85 0.65
CA ALA A 251 -16.10 -3.02 -0.36
C ALA A 251 -16.26 -4.30 -1.18
N ALA A 252 -16.50 -5.45 -0.54
CA ALA A 252 -16.65 -6.74 -1.24
C ALA A 252 -17.85 -6.73 -2.21
N PRO A 253 -19.08 -6.34 -1.81
CA PRO A 253 -20.21 -6.27 -2.75
C PRO A 253 -19.96 -5.34 -3.94
N LEU A 254 -19.36 -4.16 -3.71
CA LEU A 254 -19.01 -3.22 -4.78
C LEU A 254 -18.02 -3.84 -5.77
N LEU A 255 -16.97 -4.48 -5.26
CA LEU A 255 -15.94 -5.10 -6.10
C LEU A 255 -16.50 -6.29 -6.91
N GLU A 256 -17.33 -7.15 -6.29
CA GLU A 256 -17.99 -8.26 -6.97
C GLU A 256 -18.92 -7.76 -8.08
N GLN A 257 -19.70 -6.69 -7.82
CA GLN A 257 -20.57 -6.06 -8.83
C GLN A 257 -19.77 -5.54 -10.03
N LEU A 258 -18.53 -5.07 -9.82
CA LEU A 258 -17.64 -4.60 -10.86
C LEU A 258 -16.75 -5.72 -11.46
N GLY A 259 -17.09 -6.99 -11.18
CA GLY A 259 -16.45 -8.16 -11.79
C GLY A 259 -15.12 -8.57 -11.16
N PHE A 260 -14.76 -8.01 -10.00
CA PHE A 260 -13.58 -8.45 -9.27
C PHE A 260 -13.83 -9.78 -8.55
N ARG A 261 -12.78 -10.58 -8.41
CA ARG A 261 -12.77 -11.84 -7.66
C ARG A 261 -11.63 -11.83 -6.64
N ALA A 262 -11.88 -12.36 -5.46
CA ALA A 262 -10.87 -12.54 -4.42
C ALA A 262 -9.81 -13.56 -4.86
N ILE A 263 -8.53 -13.19 -4.77
CA ILE A 263 -7.39 -14.04 -5.18
C ILE A 263 -6.36 -14.27 -4.08
N GLY A 264 -6.43 -13.54 -2.99
CA GLY A 264 -5.48 -13.67 -1.88
C GLY A 264 -5.99 -12.93 -0.63
N ARG A 265 -5.34 -13.22 0.50
CA ARG A 265 -5.64 -12.58 1.78
C ARG A 265 -4.36 -12.31 2.55
N THR A 266 -4.38 -11.20 3.29
CA THR A 266 -3.41 -10.86 4.33
C THR A 266 -4.17 -10.49 5.60
N LEU A 267 -3.44 -10.23 6.67
CA LEU A 267 -4.01 -9.83 7.95
C LEU A 267 -3.29 -8.59 8.45
N ARG A 268 -4.02 -7.49 8.63
CA ARG A 268 -3.51 -6.32 9.34
C ARG A 268 -3.29 -6.69 10.80
N MET A 269 -2.08 -6.44 11.29
CA MET A 269 -1.72 -6.67 12.68
C MET A 269 -1.06 -5.43 13.27
N TYR A 270 -1.22 -5.24 14.57
CA TYR A 270 -0.59 -4.14 15.31
C TYR A 270 0.15 -4.67 16.54
N ARG A 271 1.30 -4.06 16.82
CA ARG A 271 1.98 -4.14 18.11
C ARG A 271 1.74 -2.83 18.84
N GLY A 272 1.25 -2.89 20.08
CA GLY A 272 0.71 -1.76 20.81
C GLY A 272 -0.80 -1.62 20.60
N GLU A 273 -1.36 -0.47 20.99
CA GLU A 273 -2.78 -0.19 20.82
C GLU A 273 -3.11 0.05 19.34
N ALA A 274 -4.09 -0.71 18.84
CA ALA A 274 -4.55 -0.55 17.46
C ALA A 274 -5.19 0.84 17.29
N PRO A 275 -4.82 1.62 16.24
CA PRO A 275 -5.35 2.96 16.06
C PRO A 275 -6.86 2.90 15.72
N ALA A 276 -7.60 3.86 16.25
CA ALA A 276 -9.00 4.04 15.91
C ALA A 276 -9.11 4.76 14.55
N VAL A 277 -9.33 3.99 13.48
CA VAL A 277 -9.44 4.52 12.11
C VAL A 277 -10.79 4.21 11.48
N THR A 278 -11.26 5.08 10.57
CA THR A 278 -12.54 4.95 9.87
C THR A 278 -12.41 4.04 8.64
N LEU A 279 -12.05 2.77 8.86
CA LEU A 279 -11.84 1.79 7.78
C LEU A 279 -13.08 1.52 6.91
N LYS A 280 -14.29 1.86 7.37
CA LYS A 280 -15.52 1.71 6.58
C LYS A 280 -15.54 2.55 5.30
N ASP A 281 -14.72 3.59 5.22
CA ASP A 281 -14.59 4.46 4.05
C ASP A 281 -13.42 4.07 3.15
N VAL A 282 -12.64 3.03 3.51
CA VAL A 282 -11.49 2.54 2.75
C VAL A 282 -11.89 1.34 1.92
N TYR A 283 -11.97 1.51 0.61
CA TYR A 283 -12.30 0.46 -0.37
C TYR A 283 -11.05 -0.18 -0.97
N GLY A 284 -9.90 0.48 -0.88
CA GLY A 284 -8.62 -0.02 -1.33
C GLY A 284 -7.48 0.66 -0.57
N LEU A 285 -6.57 -0.13 -0.03
CA LEU A 285 -5.33 0.35 0.59
C LEU A 285 -4.37 0.91 -0.47
N ALA A 286 -3.56 1.88 -0.12
CA ALA A 286 -2.54 2.43 -1.01
C ALA A 286 -1.56 1.34 -1.47
N CYS A 287 -1.07 0.58 -0.52
CA CYS A 287 -0.22 -0.60 -0.71
C CYS A 287 -0.18 -1.41 0.59
N LEU A 288 0.26 -2.68 0.51
CA LEU A 288 0.41 -3.53 1.69
C LEU A 288 1.77 -3.32 2.37
N GLU A 289 2.69 -2.67 1.69
CA GLU A 289 4.10 -2.54 2.07
C GLU A 289 4.37 -1.36 3.00
N LEU A 290 3.47 -0.37 3.02
CA LEU A 290 3.56 0.82 3.89
C LEU A 290 2.28 1.10 4.69
N GLY A 291 1.20 0.33 4.48
CA GLY A 291 -0.09 0.49 5.16
C GLY A 291 -1.11 1.32 4.41
#